data_e4b89d614838e16a494aa1f23622052e
#
_entry.id   e4b89d614838e16a494aa1f23622052e
#
_cell.length_a   1.000
_cell.length_b   1.000
_cell.length_c   1.000
_cell.angle_alpha   90.00
_cell.angle_beta   90.00
_cell.angle_gamma   90.00
#
_symmetry.space_group_name_H-M   'P 1'
#
loop_
_entity.id
_entity.type
_entity.pdbx_description
1 polymer ?
#
loop_
_entity_poly.entity_id
_entity_poly.type
_entity_poly.pdbx_seq_one_letter_code
_entity_poly.pdbx_strand_id
1 'polypeptide(L)'
;MSDLSTTASVTSAATKTDQAGNSAFPVTITVDLAQSLGELRPFWRFFGADEPNYATMKDGKKLLGELGKLGSAQPTFFRAHNLLTTGDGKPALKWGSTNVYTEDAQGNPVYDWTIVDEIFDTYLARGIKPYVQIGFMPEALSTTPQPYQHHWTPKAKYDEIYTGWAYPPKDYEKWGELVYQWVSHCIEKYGRAEVDTWYWQVWNEPNIGYWRGTPEEFYKLHDYAIDAVRRALPTAKVGGPDAAGGGTKWFADFLTHCMQGTNAVTGKIGTPTDFTAFHAKGNPTFVDGHVRMGIANQLRNIDSAFGIIAGFPELKDKPIVIGESDPDGCAACQGPQLGYRNGTMYSSYTAAAFARKYDLAAKHGVNLEGAVTWAFEFEDQPLFAGFRVLASGGIDLPVLNVFRMFGKMGKERVAAKSSGDPGLEAMLKDGVRAAPDVSALAARDTNRLTVLVWHYHDDDLSGPNAAVSIQAAGVPAGVTSANLTHYRIDETHSNAFTAWKNMDSPPVPTDDQYRQLEEAGQLTHLESRDSVVVKDGKVTLDFSLPRQGVSLLVLEWKPNG
;
A
#
# COMPACT_ATOMS: atom_id res chain seq x y z
N MET A 1 -46.97 -9.07 -30.05
CA MET A 1 -46.27 -9.88 -31.03
C MET A 1 -44.94 -9.25 -31.23
N SER A 2 -43.82 -9.75 -30.91
CA SER A 2 -43.33 -11.05 -30.46
C SER A 2 -42.12 -10.81 -29.57
N ASP A 3 -42.03 -11.60 -28.51
CA ASP A 3 -40.87 -11.78 -27.63
C ASP A 3 -39.54 -11.97 -28.36
N LEU A 4 -38.48 -11.44 -27.77
CA LEU A 4 -37.15 -12.04 -27.81
C LEU A 4 -36.45 -11.76 -26.50
N SER A 5 -36.67 -12.64 -25.51
CA SER A 5 -35.79 -12.81 -24.36
C SER A 5 -34.55 -13.56 -24.82
N THR A 6 -33.40 -12.94 -24.75
CA THR A 6 -32.11 -13.64 -24.82
C THR A 6 -31.52 -13.73 -23.42
N THR A 7 -31.74 -14.86 -22.79
CA THR A 7 -31.02 -15.33 -21.61
C THR A 7 -29.57 -15.62 -22.00
N ALA A 8 -28.66 -14.81 -21.54
CA ALA A 8 -27.24 -15.15 -21.56
C ALA A 8 -26.96 -16.19 -20.46
N SER A 9 -26.74 -17.42 -20.86
CA SER A 9 -26.25 -18.48 -20.00
C SER A 9 -24.85 -18.17 -19.51
N VAL A 10 -24.71 -17.90 -18.23
CA VAL A 10 -23.43 -17.91 -17.52
C VAL A 10 -22.95 -19.36 -17.48
N THR A 11 -21.97 -19.68 -18.30
CA THR A 11 -21.29 -20.97 -18.24
C THR A 11 -20.55 -21.07 -16.92
N SER A 12 -20.97 -22.00 -16.08
CA SER A 12 -20.33 -22.48 -14.87
C SER A 12 -18.86 -22.74 -15.12
N ALA A 13 -18.00 -22.00 -14.44
CA ALA A 13 -16.58 -22.33 -14.36
C ALA A 13 -16.44 -23.64 -13.57
N ALA A 14 -15.97 -24.66 -14.26
CA ALA A 14 -15.72 -25.98 -13.70
C ALA A 14 -14.81 -25.88 -12.47
N THR A 15 -15.23 -26.48 -11.38
CA THR A 15 -14.41 -26.83 -10.22
C THR A 15 -13.13 -27.51 -10.70
N LYS A 16 -11.98 -26.85 -10.50
CA LYS A 16 -10.68 -27.47 -10.72
C LYS A 16 -10.46 -28.54 -9.65
N THR A 17 -10.72 -29.78 -10.00
CA THR A 17 -10.30 -30.95 -9.22
C THR A 17 -8.78 -31.00 -9.19
N ASP A 18 -8.21 -31.23 -8.02
CA ASP A 18 -6.80 -31.54 -7.83
C ASP A 18 -6.34 -32.61 -8.84
N GLN A 19 -5.52 -32.22 -9.80
CA GLN A 19 -4.80 -33.18 -10.62
C GLN A 19 -3.60 -33.66 -9.78
N ALA A 20 -3.76 -34.83 -9.18
CA ALA A 20 -2.67 -35.63 -8.65
C ALA A 20 -1.59 -35.84 -9.73
N GLY A 21 -0.38 -35.32 -9.52
CA GLY A 21 0.75 -35.59 -10.42
C GLY A 21 1.99 -34.70 -10.26
N ASN A 22 1.92 -33.54 -9.62
CA ASN A 22 3.11 -32.72 -9.42
C ASN A 22 3.71 -32.97 -8.03
N SER A 23 4.81 -33.73 -7.97
CA SER A 23 5.59 -33.91 -6.73
C SER A 23 6.09 -32.56 -6.22
N ALA A 24 5.97 -32.31 -4.90
CA ALA A 24 6.54 -31.14 -4.26
C ALA A 24 8.03 -31.03 -4.55
N PHE A 25 8.54 -29.81 -4.73
CA PHE A 25 9.97 -29.56 -4.92
C PHE A 25 10.61 -29.07 -3.61
N PRO A 26 11.86 -29.47 -3.31
CA PRO A 26 12.52 -29.11 -2.06
C PRO A 26 13.03 -27.67 -2.09
N VAL A 27 12.86 -26.95 -0.97
CA VAL A 27 13.42 -25.62 -0.74
C VAL A 27 14.03 -25.58 0.65
N THR A 28 15.32 -25.25 0.72
CA THR A 28 16.03 -25.03 1.99
C THR A 28 16.18 -23.54 2.24
N ILE A 29 15.75 -23.08 3.43
CA ILE A 29 15.92 -21.71 3.89
C ILE A 29 16.84 -21.73 5.10
N THR A 30 18.00 -21.08 5.01
CA THR A 30 18.92 -20.93 6.14
C THR A 30 18.74 -19.55 6.76
N VAL A 31 18.59 -19.51 8.09
CA VAL A 31 18.48 -18.28 8.87
C VAL A 31 19.60 -18.21 9.89
N ASP A 32 20.37 -17.12 9.89
CA ASP A 32 21.45 -16.88 10.84
C ASP A 32 21.08 -15.72 11.79
N LEU A 33 20.69 -16.06 13.02
CA LEU A 33 20.33 -15.09 14.04
C LEU A 33 21.52 -14.23 14.50
N ALA A 34 22.76 -14.70 14.30
CA ALA A 34 23.96 -13.95 14.68
C ALA A 34 24.31 -12.86 13.64
N GLN A 35 23.86 -13.00 12.39
CA GLN A 35 24.10 -12.05 11.33
C GLN A 35 22.98 -11.01 11.25
N SER A 36 23.14 -9.92 12.02
CA SER A 36 22.23 -8.76 11.96
C SER A 36 22.35 -8.01 10.63
N LEU A 37 21.20 -7.60 10.08
CA LEU A 37 21.07 -6.72 8.91
C LEU A 37 20.50 -5.35 9.30
N GLY A 38 20.45 -5.04 10.60
CA GLY A 38 19.91 -3.81 11.16
C GLY A 38 18.43 -3.87 11.49
N GLU A 39 17.81 -2.74 11.66
CA GLU A 39 16.40 -2.63 11.99
C GLU A 39 15.51 -3.16 10.87
N LEU A 40 14.51 -3.99 11.21
CA LEU A 40 13.40 -4.28 10.32
C LEU A 40 12.39 -3.14 10.38
N ARG A 41 12.65 -2.06 9.63
CA ARG A 41 11.77 -0.90 9.61
C ARG A 41 10.38 -1.29 9.12
N PRO A 42 9.28 -0.91 9.82
CA PRO A 42 7.93 -1.24 9.42
C PRO A 42 7.41 -0.27 8.34
N PHE A 43 8.10 -0.13 7.21
CA PHE A 43 7.70 0.79 6.14
C PHE A 43 6.37 0.42 5.48
N TRP A 44 5.82 -0.77 5.75
CA TRP A 44 4.52 -1.25 5.32
C TRP A 44 3.33 -0.57 6.02
N ARG A 45 3.55 0.24 7.05
CA ARG A 45 2.53 0.89 7.89
C ARG A 45 1.83 2.09 7.23
N PHE A 46 1.94 2.25 5.92
CA PHE A 46 1.33 3.32 5.15
C PHE A 46 0.23 2.76 4.24
N PHE A 47 -0.95 3.38 4.31
CA PHE A 47 -2.13 3.01 3.52
C PHE A 47 -2.73 4.24 2.87
N GLY A 48 -3.61 4.05 1.87
CA GLY A 48 -4.26 5.17 1.22
C GLY A 48 -5.42 4.82 0.33
N ALA A 49 -6.15 5.84 -0.11
CA ALA A 49 -7.33 5.74 -0.97
C ALA A 49 -7.53 6.98 -1.85
N ASP A 50 -8.17 6.79 -3.01
CA ASP A 50 -8.61 7.92 -3.86
C ASP A 50 -9.74 8.72 -3.19
N GLU A 51 -10.60 8.04 -2.44
CA GLU A 51 -11.86 8.55 -1.92
C GLU A 51 -11.81 8.70 -0.39
N PRO A 52 -11.54 9.91 0.13
CA PRO A 52 -11.37 10.12 1.57
C PRO A 52 -12.67 9.91 2.36
N ASN A 53 -13.82 10.06 1.71
CA ASN A 53 -15.12 10.03 2.36
C ASN A 53 -15.56 8.61 2.77
N TYR A 54 -15.02 7.54 2.17
CA TYR A 54 -15.27 6.17 2.67
C TYR A 54 -14.74 5.97 4.09
N ALA A 55 -13.73 6.72 4.51
CA ALA A 55 -13.16 6.63 5.86
C ALA A 55 -14.19 6.90 6.96
N THR A 56 -15.22 7.72 6.71
CA THR A 56 -16.26 8.07 7.68
C THR A 56 -17.48 7.17 7.63
N MET A 57 -17.54 6.22 6.68
CA MET A 57 -18.61 5.24 6.55
C MET A 57 -18.37 4.02 7.48
N LYS A 58 -19.36 3.13 7.57
CA LYS A 58 -19.38 2.02 8.52
C LYS A 58 -18.17 1.09 8.36
N ASP A 59 -17.98 0.58 7.15
CA ASP A 59 -16.94 -0.44 6.87
C ASP A 59 -15.56 0.21 6.78
N GLY A 60 -15.48 1.46 6.27
CA GLY A 60 -14.26 2.26 6.32
C GLY A 60 -13.78 2.52 7.75
N LYS A 61 -14.69 2.88 8.68
CA LYS A 61 -14.38 3.01 10.11
C LYS A 61 -13.88 1.71 10.73
N LYS A 62 -14.46 0.56 10.32
CA LYS A 62 -14.01 -0.77 10.76
C LYS A 62 -12.59 -1.03 10.28
N LEU A 63 -12.34 -0.92 8.98
CA LEU A 63 -11.04 -1.20 8.38
C LEU A 63 -9.93 -0.29 8.95
N LEU A 64 -10.18 1.02 9.10
CA LEU A 64 -9.23 1.93 9.75
C LEU A 64 -8.91 1.48 11.19
N GLY A 65 -9.92 0.99 11.94
CA GLY A 65 -9.70 0.44 13.27
C GLY A 65 -8.81 -0.80 13.28
N GLU A 66 -8.83 -1.61 12.24
CA GLU A 66 -7.96 -2.77 12.06
C GLU A 66 -6.54 -2.36 11.64
N LEU A 67 -6.41 -1.41 10.72
CA LEU A 67 -5.12 -0.86 10.31
C LEU A 67 -4.37 -0.20 11.48
N GLY A 68 -5.08 0.51 12.35
CA GLY A 68 -4.50 1.11 13.56
C GLY A 68 -3.99 0.08 14.58
N LYS A 69 -4.44 -1.19 14.49
CA LYS A 69 -4.06 -2.29 15.39
C LYS A 69 -3.01 -3.24 14.82
N LEU A 70 -2.40 -2.94 13.69
CA LEU A 70 -1.46 -3.85 13.02
C LEU A 70 -0.16 -4.15 13.79
N GLY A 71 0.04 -3.53 14.96
CA GLY A 71 1.08 -3.98 15.89
C GLY A 71 2.48 -3.44 15.61
N SER A 72 2.62 -2.27 15.00
CA SER A 72 3.90 -1.57 14.91
C SER A 72 4.16 -0.70 16.14
N ALA A 73 5.43 -0.58 16.56
CA ALA A 73 5.86 0.41 17.56
C ALA A 73 5.79 1.86 17.02
N GLN A 74 5.67 2.03 15.71
CA GLN A 74 5.54 3.30 15.03
C GLN A 74 4.11 3.49 14.52
N PRO A 75 3.61 4.74 14.38
CA PRO A 75 2.25 5.00 13.96
C PRO A 75 1.98 4.54 12.53
N THR A 76 0.75 4.12 12.27
CA THR A 76 0.21 3.88 10.93
C THR A 76 -0.20 5.22 10.32
N PHE A 77 0.05 5.40 9.03
CA PHE A 77 -0.31 6.60 8.27
C PHE A 77 -1.36 6.27 7.21
N PHE A 78 -2.23 7.25 6.93
CA PHE A 78 -3.21 7.14 5.85
C PHE A 78 -3.14 8.37 4.93
N ARG A 79 -2.91 8.12 3.64
CA ARG A 79 -2.90 9.11 2.56
C ARG A 79 -4.22 9.05 1.79
N ALA A 80 -4.82 10.18 1.48
CA ALA A 80 -6.02 10.22 0.65
C ALA A 80 -5.97 11.35 -0.37
N HIS A 81 -6.56 11.13 -1.56
CA HIS A 81 -6.81 12.18 -2.52
C HIS A 81 -7.99 13.07 -2.09
N ASN A 82 -8.27 14.09 -2.87
CA ASN A 82 -9.49 14.89 -2.79
C ASN A 82 -9.73 15.65 -1.46
N LEU A 83 -8.68 15.88 -0.66
CA LEU A 83 -8.82 16.60 0.62
C LEU A 83 -9.15 18.10 0.48
N LEU A 84 -8.97 18.70 -0.71
CA LEU A 84 -9.35 20.09 -1.01
C LEU A 84 -10.40 20.20 -2.14
N THR A 85 -10.87 19.08 -2.65
CA THR A 85 -11.85 19.04 -3.76
C THR A 85 -13.21 19.56 -3.31
N THR A 86 -13.82 20.44 -4.11
CA THR A 86 -15.15 21.00 -3.86
C THR A 86 -16.23 19.94 -4.10
N GLY A 87 -17.21 19.82 -3.20
CA GLY A 87 -18.32 18.88 -3.31
C GLY A 87 -19.03 18.64 -1.98
N ASP A 88 -19.92 17.66 -1.95
CA ASP A 88 -20.83 17.41 -0.82
C ASP A 88 -20.36 16.33 0.17
N GLY A 89 -19.12 15.84 0.02
CA GLY A 89 -18.57 14.80 0.88
C GLY A 89 -19.09 13.40 0.60
N LYS A 90 -19.84 13.17 -0.48
CA LYS A 90 -20.29 11.83 -0.86
C LYS A 90 -19.25 11.13 -1.73
N PRO A 91 -18.80 9.93 -1.38
CA PRO A 91 -17.86 9.19 -2.20
C PRO A 91 -18.55 8.57 -3.43
N ALA A 92 -17.77 8.48 -4.50
CA ALA A 92 -18.06 7.60 -5.62
C ALA A 92 -16.73 7.02 -6.12
N LEU A 93 -16.75 6.06 -7.05
CA LEU A 93 -15.51 5.51 -7.60
C LEU A 93 -14.67 6.63 -8.23
N LYS A 94 -13.43 6.78 -7.79
CA LYS A 94 -12.47 7.82 -8.20
C LYS A 94 -12.88 9.25 -7.84
N TRP A 95 -13.84 9.44 -6.94
CA TRP A 95 -14.34 10.74 -6.51
C TRP A 95 -14.48 10.84 -4.99
N GLY A 96 -14.02 11.96 -4.46
CA GLY A 96 -14.26 12.40 -3.09
C GLY A 96 -14.23 13.93 -3.01
N SER A 97 -14.67 14.50 -1.89
CA SER A 97 -14.70 15.95 -1.71
C SER A 97 -14.81 16.33 -0.24
N THR A 98 -14.39 17.53 0.09
CA THR A 98 -14.45 18.08 1.45
C THR A 98 -15.03 19.48 1.51
N ASN A 99 -15.10 20.17 0.38
CA ASN A 99 -15.64 21.53 0.23
C ASN A 99 -14.95 22.58 1.12
N VAL A 100 -13.67 22.40 1.42
CA VAL A 100 -12.94 23.27 2.36
C VAL A 100 -12.78 24.72 1.91
N TYR A 101 -12.96 25.00 0.62
CA TYR A 101 -12.79 26.33 0.04
C TYR A 101 -13.88 26.67 -0.95
N THR A 102 -14.53 27.79 -0.71
CA THR A 102 -15.42 28.47 -1.66
C THR A 102 -15.12 29.97 -1.66
N GLU A 103 -15.78 30.72 -2.52
CA GLU A 103 -15.71 32.19 -2.53
C GLU A 103 -17.12 32.80 -2.41
N ASP A 104 -17.22 33.91 -1.67
CA ASP A 104 -18.45 34.68 -1.59
C ASP A 104 -18.70 35.45 -2.90
N ALA A 105 -19.80 36.19 -2.96
CA ALA A 105 -20.18 37.00 -4.13
C ALA A 105 -19.17 38.13 -4.46
N GLN A 106 -18.31 38.49 -3.54
CA GLN A 106 -17.23 39.45 -3.67
C GLN A 106 -15.89 38.83 -4.03
N GLY A 107 -15.83 37.49 -4.10
CA GLY A 107 -14.60 36.71 -4.35
C GLY A 107 -13.70 36.58 -3.13
N ASN A 108 -14.22 36.78 -1.91
CA ASN A 108 -13.47 36.55 -0.71
C ASN A 108 -13.50 35.05 -0.35
N PRO A 109 -12.38 34.48 0.19
CA PRO A 109 -12.33 33.09 0.65
C PRO A 109 -13.36 32.81 1.75
N VAL A 110 -14.02 31.65 1.64
CA VAL A 110 -14.88 31.06 2.67
C VAL A 110 -14.39 29.66 2.94
N TYR A 111 -14.00 29.37 4.18
CA TYR A 111 -13.48 28.09 4.60
C TYR A 111 -14.52 27.27 5.37
N ASP A 112 -14.66 25.98 5.04
CA ASP A 112 -15.50 25.03 5.76
C ASP A 112 -14.69 23.75 6.02
N TRP A 113 -14.30 23.53 7.27
CA TRP A 113 -13.48 22.40 7.67
C TRP A 113 -14.28 21.18 8.10
N THR A 114 -15.62 21.24 8.08
CA THR A 114 -16.50 20.23 8.68
C THR A 114 -16.20 18.82 8.18
N ILE A 115 -16.11 18.60 6.86
CA ILE A 115 -15.95 17.27 6.28
C ILE A 115 -14.51 16.77 6.45
N VAL A 116 -13.50 17.61 6.22
CA VAL A 116 -12.08 17.20 6.38
C VAL A 116 -11.75 16.92 7.84
N ASP A 117 -12.35 17.65 8.76
CA ASP A 117 -12.24 17.39 10.20
C ASP A 117 -12.82 16.03 10.57
N GLU A 118 -14.01 15.67 10.09
CA GLU A 118 -14.60 14.35 10.36
C GLU A 118 -13.69 13.21 9.86
N ILE A 119 -13.06 13.40 8.70
CA ILE A 119 -12.09 12.44 8.15
C ILE A 119 -10.88 12.29 9.07
N PHE A 120 -10.24 13.39 9.47
CA PHE A 120 -9.05 13.34 10.33
C PHE A 120 -9.37 12.90 11.76
N ASP A 121 -10.52 13.32 12.32
CA ASP A 121 -11.04 12.82 13.60
C ASP A 121 -11.19 11.30 13.56
N THR A 122 -11.69 10.76 12.44
CA THR A 122 -11.86 9.31 12.24
C THR A 122 -10.52 8.57 12.21
N TYR A 123 -9.49 9.14 11.57
CA TYR A 123 -8.13 8.57 11.59
C TYR A 123 -7.55 8.57 12.99
N LEU A 124 -7.52 9.73 13.64
CA LEU A 124 -6.89 9.90 14.96
C LEU A 124 -7.56 9.07 16.05
N ALA A 125 -8.90 8.97 16.04
CA ALA A 125 -9.65 8.11 16.95
C ALA A 125 -9.31 6.62 16.82
N ARG A 126 -8.64 6.22 15.74
CA ARG A 126 -8.20 4.83 15.46
C ARG A 126 -6.68 4.65 15.52
N GLY A 127 -5.96 5.66 16.04
CA GLY A 127 -4.50 5.61 16.17
C GLY A 127 -3.74 5.74 14.83
N ILE A 128 -4.40 6.28 13.82
CA ILE A 128 -3.83 6.51 12.48
C ILE A 128 -3.50 7.99 12.33
N LYS A 129 -2.34 8.28 11.75
CA LYS A 129 -1.88 9.65 11.47
C LYS A 129 -2.18 10.04 10.03
N PRO A 130 -2.60 11.28 9.77
CA PRO A 130 -2.66 11.80 8.42
C PRO A 130 -1.29 11.83 7.72
N TYR A 131 -1.24 11.28 6.51
CA TYR A 131 -0.27 11.61 5.47
C TYR A 131 -1.00 12.51 4.48
N VAL A 132 -0.88 13.81 4.69
CA VAL A 132 -1.74 14.79 4.03
C VAL A 132 -1.28 15.01 2.61
N GLN A 133 -2.13 14.66 1.63
CA GLN A 133 -1.97 15.11 0.26
C GLN A 133 -2.67 16.46 0.08
N ILE A 134 -1.93 17.51 -0.16
CA ILE A 134 -2.46 18.85 -0.43
C ILE A 134 -2.98 18.89 -1.87
N GLY A 135 -4.29 18.74 -2.02
CA GLY A 135 -4.99 18.66 -3.32
C GLY A 135 -6.39 18.04 -3.18
N PHE A 136 -7.27 18.11 -4.21
CA PHE A 136 -6.90 18.75 -5.48
C PHE A 136 -7.37 20.21 -5.53
N MET A 137 -7.36 20.82 -6.76
CA MET A 137 -7.72 22.24 -6.90
C MET A 137 -9.21 22.47 -6.59
N PRO A 138 -9.57 23.33 -5.63
CA PRO A 138 -10.97 23.73 -5.43
C PRO A 138 -11.58 24.38 -6.68
N GLU A 139 -12.87 24.16 -6.90
CA GLU A 139 -13.58 24.68 -8.08
C GLU A 139 -13.41 26.20 -8.25
N ALA A 140 -13.57 26.95 -7.15
CA ALA A 140 -13.46 28.41 -7.16
C ALA A 140 -12.05 28.91 -7.55
N LEU A 141 -10.98 28.12 -7.32
CA LEU A 141 -9.61 28.49 -7.69
C LEU A 141 -9.19 27.95 -9.06
N SER A 142 -9.88 26.97 -9.63
CA SER A 142 -9.47 26.34 -10.88
C SER A 142 -9.52 27.30 -12.08
N THR A 143 -8.48 27.27 -12.93
CA THR A 143 -8.47 28.00 -14.21
C THR A 143 -9.50 27.45 -15.20
N THR A 144 -9.92 26.20 -15.04
CA THR A 144 -10.91 25.53 -15.89
C THR A 144 -11.93 24.80 -15.01
N PRO A 145 -12.85 25.53 -14.34
CA PRO A 145 -13.68 24.96 -13.30
C PRO A 145 -14.77 24.00 -13.81
N GLN A 146 -15.07 23.97 -15.10
CA GLN A 146 -16.17 23.17 -15.65
C GLN A 146 -15.74 22.28 -16.81
N PRO A 147 -16.22 21.00 -16.89
CA PRO A 147 -16.95 20.32 -15.81
C PRO A 147 -16.03 20.07 -14.61
N TYR A 148 -16.57 20.19 -13.38
CA TYR A 148 -15.77 20.02 -12.17
C TYR A 148 -15.87 18.60 -11.61
N GLN A 149 -17.08 18.14 -11.28
CA GLN A 149 -17.33 16.78 -10.84
C GLN A 149 -17.45 15.84 -12.05
N HIS A 150 -16.88 14.64 -11.93
CA HIS A 150 -17.10 13.53 -12.86
C HIS A 150 -17.96 12.43 -12.22
N HIS A 151 -18.51 11.54 -13.05
CA HIS A 151 -19.28 10.37 -12.65
C HIS A 151 -18.67 9.12 -13.29
N TRP A 152 -17.39 8.90 -13.04
CA TRP A 152 -16.63 7.82 -13.64
C TRP A 152 -17.12 6.43 -13.18
N THR A 153 -17.03 5.45 -14.07
CA THR A 153 -17.33 4.06 -13.80
C THR A 153 -16.22 3.17 -14.38
N PRO A 154 -16.06 1.90 -13.95
CA PRO A 154 -15.05 1.00 -14.51
C PRO A 154 -15.17 0.74 -16.01
N LYS A 155 -16.28 1.11 -16.65
CA LYS A 155 -16.51 1.00 -18.10
C LYS A 155 -16.14 2.25 -18.88
N ALA A 156 -15.93 3.37 -18.19
CA ALA A 156 -15.52 4.64 -18.78
C ALA A 156 -14.01 4.67 -19.07
N LYS A 157 -13.57 5.59 -19.91
CA LYS A 157 -12.14 5.81 -20.10
C LYS A 157 -11.55 6.42 -18.84
N TYR A 158 -10.32 6.05 -18.52
CA TYR A 158 -9.68 6.53 -17.30
C TYR A 158 -9.49 8.05 -17.29
N ASP A 159 -9.18 8.65 -18.43
CA ASP A 159 -8.92 10.09 -18.56
C ASP A 159 -10.17 10.98 -18.36
N GLU A 160 -11.38 10.40 -18.33
CA GLU A 160 -12.61 11.12 -17.99
C GLU A 160 -12.67 11.61 -16.54
N ILE A 161 -11.79 11.11 -15.65
CA ILE A 161 -11.68 11.62 -14.29
C ILE A 161 -11.04 13.03 -14.23
N TYR A 162 -10.23 13.41 -15.21
CA TYR A 162 -9.44 14.63 -15.18
C TYR A 162 -10.28 15.86 -15.55
N THR A 163 -11.07 16.32 -14.61
CA THR A 163 -11.98 17.49 -14.73
C THR A 163 -11.38 18.73 -14.06
N GLY A 164 -12.19 19.72 -13.72
CA GLY A 164 -11.75 21.03 -13.22
C GLY A 164 -10.79 21.02 -12.04
N TRP A 165 -10.79 19.99 -11.23
CA TRP A 165 -9.88 19.82 -10.11
C TRP A 165 -8.41 19.57 -10.51
N ALA A 166 -8.15 19.19 -11.77
CA ALA A 166 -6.81 18.85 -12.26
C ALA A 166 -6.03 20.06 -12.81
N TYR A 167 -6.62 21.25 -12.84
CA TYR A 167 -6.04 22.43 -13.47
C TYR A 167 -5.35 23.38 -12.49
N PRO A 168 -4.41 24.23 -12.97
CA PRO A 168 -3.74 25.23 -12.16
C PRO A 168 -4.68 26.21 -11.46
N PRO A 169 -4.26 26.84 -10.35
CA PRO A 169 -5.03 27.89 -9.72
C PRO A 169 -5.03 29.18 -10.56
N LYS A 170 -6.15 29.91 -10.57
CA LYS A 170 -6.21 31.26 -11.11
C LYS A 170 -5.31 32.25 -10.36
N ASP A 171 -5.11 31.99 -9.06
CA ASP A 171 -4.41 32.84 -8.13
C ASP A 171 -3.58 31.97 -7.17
N TYR A 172 -2.25 32.02 -7.29
CA TYR A 172 -1.33 31.25 -6.48
C TYR A 172 -1.22 31.78 -5.04
N GLU A 173 -1.48 33.08 -4.81
CA GLU A 173 -1.51 33.67 -3.46
C GLU A 173 -2.70 33.09 -2.67
N LYS A 174 -3.89 33.04 -3.30
CA LYS A 174 -5.07 32.42 -2.70
C LYS A 174 -4.87 30.91 -2.45
N TRP A 175 -4.18 30.21 -3.35
CA TRP A 175 -3.80 28.81 -3.14
C TRP A 175 -2.88 28.65 -1.91
N GLY A 176 -1.83 29.46 -1.82
CA GLY A 176 -0.94 29.46 -0.67
C GLY A 176 -1.67 29.82 0.63
N GLU A 177 -2.58 30.80 0.58
CA GLU A 177 -3.36 31.21 1.76
C GLU A 177 -4.33 30.10 2.21
N LEU A 178 -5.00 29.40 1.29
CA LEU A 178 -5.81 28.22 1.62
C LEU A 178 -5.00 27.18 2.39
N VAL A 179 -3.81 26.84 1.90
CA VAL A 179 -2.94 25.85 2.55
C VAL A 179 -2.49 26.34 3.93
N TYR A 180 -2.13 27.62 4.06
CA TYR A 180 -1.77 28.23 5.35
C TYR A 180 -2.92 28.16 6.36
N GLN A 181 -4.12 28.52 5.96
CA GLN A 181 -5.31 28.49 6.81
C GLN A 181 -5.66 27.05 7.24
N TRP A 182 -5.54 26.08 6.33
CA TRP A 182 -5.80 24.67 6.65
C TRP A 182 -4.81 24.11 7.68
N VAL A 183 -3.51 24.33 7.48
CA VAL A 183 -2.49 23.91 8.46
C VAL A 183 -2.69 24.59 9.80
N SER A 184 -3.00 25.89 9.81
CA SER A 184 -3.28 26.67 11.03
C SER A 184 -4.50 26.12 11.77
N HIS A 185 -5.59 25.81 11.03
CA HIS A 185 -6.77 25.15 11.59
C HIS A 185 -6.43 23.78 12.21
N CYS A 186 -5.64 22.94 11.52
CA CYS A 186 -5.22 21.67 12.07
C CYS A 186 -4.41 21.83 13.38
N ILE A 187 -3.55 22.84 13.46
CA ILE A 187 -2.80 23.14 14.69
C ILE A 187 -3.73 23.60 15.82
N GLU A 188 -4.70 24.43 15.51
CA GLU A 188 -5.69 24.90 16.49
C GLU A 188 -6.53 23.72 17.02
N LYS A 189 -7.02 22.87 16.14
CA LYS A 189 -7.91 21.75 16.48
C LYS A 189 -7.19 20.58 17.17
N TYR A 190 -6.07 20.14 16.60
CA TYR A 190 -5.38 18.91 17.03
C TYR A 190 -4.16 19.15 17.91
N GLY A 191 -3.71 20.39 18.01
CA GLY A 191 -2.50 20.76 18.72
C GLY A 191 -1.23 20.57 17.87
N ARG A 192 -0.27 21.48 18.06
CA ARG A 192 1.01 21.49 17.33
C ARG A 192 1.76 20.17 17.42
N ALA A 193 1.85 19.58 18.63
CA ALA A 193 2.60 18.34 18.85
C ALA A 193 2.04 17.16 18.05
N GLU A 194 0.72 17.11 17.83
CA GLU A 194 0.10 16.10 16.98
C GLU A 194 0.41 16.36 15.51
N VAL A 195 0.19 17.59 15.03
CA VAL A 195 0.35 17.95 13.62
C VAL A 195 1.81 17.89 13.16
N ASP A 196 2.79 18.10 14.05
CA ASP A 196 4.22 17.90 13.80
C ASP A 196 4.57 16.44 13.45
N THR A 197 3.74 15.50 13.80
CA THR A 197 3.95 14.07 13.46
C THR A 197 3.52 13.72 12.05
N TRP A 198 2.71 14.56 11.39
CA TRP A 198 2.13 14.30 10.08
C TRP A 198 3.13 14.54 8.96
N TYR A 199 2.83 13.95 7.77
CA TYR A 199 3.51 14.26 6.52
C TYR A 199 2.64 15.20 5.70
N TRP A 200 3.25 16.17 5.02
CA TRP A 200 2.59 17.12 4.13
C TRP A 200 3.18 17.00 2.74
N GLN A 201 2.42 16.49 1.81
CA GLN A 201 2.83 16.20 0.44
C GLN A 201 1.91 16.94 -0.53
N VAL A 202 2.48 17.50 -1.60
CA VAL A 202 1.71 18.31 -2.55
C VAL A 202 1.30 17.48 -3.75
N TRP A 203 0.00 17.41 -4.02
CA TRP A 203 -0.60 16.83 -5.21
C TRP A 203 -0.50 15.31 -5.32
N ASN A 204 -0.81 14.79 -6.54
CA ASN A 204 -0.72 13.39 -6.93
C ASN A 204 -0.37 13.29 -8.41
N GLU A 205 0.61 12.46 -8.76
CA GLU A 205 1.01 12.13 -10.14
C GLU A 205 1.02 13.32 -11.12
N PRO A 206 1.70 14.43 -10.79
CA PRO A 206 1.64 15.66 -11.58
C PRO A 206 2.32 15.53 -12.97
N ASN A 207 3.00 14.41 -13.22
CA ASN A 207 3.64 14.10 -14.49
C ASN A 207 2.72 13.39 -15.50
N ILE A 208 1.47 13.14 -15.10
CA ILE A 208 0.41 12.59 -15.97
C ILE A 208 -0.87 13.42 -15.87
N GLY A 209 -2.01 12.90 -16.30
CA GLY A 209 -3.26 13.67 -16.42
C GLY A 209 -3.84 14.29 -15.14
N TYR A 210 -3.34 13.91 -13.97
CA TYR A 210 -3.73 14.55 -12.69
C TYR A 210 -3.31 16.03 -12.60
N TRP A 211 -2.40 16.50 -13.46
CA TRP A 211 -2.03 17.90 -13.61
C TRP A 211 -2.18 18.33 -15.08
N ARG A 212 -3.01 19.36 -15.32
CA ARG A 212 -3.33 19.91 -16.64
C ARG A 212 -2.66 21.27 -16.88
N GLY A 213 -1.58 21.55 -16.17
CA GLY A 213 -0.69 22.69 -16.39
C GLY A 213 0.68 22.25 -16.90
N THR A 214 1.62 23.20 -17.02
CA THR A 214 3.02 22.93 -17.33
C THR A 214 3.77 22.42 -16.11
N PRO A 215 4.96 21.80 -16.26
CA PRO A 215 5.82 21.47 -15.12
C PRO A 215 6.18 22.69 -14.28
N GLU A 216 6.48 23.84 -14.89
CA GLU A 216 6.85 25.07 -14.20
C GLU A 216 5.68 25.63 -13.37
N GLU A 217 4.45 25.54 -13.87
CA GLU A 217 3.26 25.87 -13.11
C GLU A 217 3.06 24.95 -11.92
N PHE A 218 3.39 23.66 -12.05
CA PHE A 218 3.39 22.72 -10.93
C PHE A 218 4.46 23.06 -9.90
N TYR A 219 5.68 23.37 -10.33
CA TYR A 219 6.76 23.77 -9.43
C TYR A 219 6.35 25.02 -8.63
N LYS A 220 5.74 25.98 -9.28
CA LYS A 220 5.17 27.17 -8.63
C LYS A 220 4.08 26.81 -7.62
N LEU A 221 3.14 25.94 -7.99
CA LEU A 221 2.10 25.44 -7.07
C LEU A 221 2.70 24.81 -5.83
N HIS A 222 3.71 23.95 -6.02
CA HIS A 222 4.44 23.27 -4.96
C HIS A 222 5.15 24.26 -4.03
N ASP A 223 5.87 25.25 -4.59
CA ASP A 223 6.58 26.26 -3.81
C ASP A 223 5.63 27.04 -2.90
N TYR A 224 4.48 27.49 -3.43
CA TYR A 224 3.46 28.21 -2.65
C TYR A 224 2.88 27.35 -1.53
N ALA A 225 2.61 26.07 -1.80
CA ALA A 225 2.08 25.15 -0.79
C ALA A 225 3.11 24.88 0.32
N ILE A 226 4.37 24.59 -0.05
CA ILE A 226 5.44 24.33 0.93
C ILE A 226 5.74 25.56 1.79
N ASP A 227 5.80 26.75 1.19
CA ASP A 227 5.97 27.99 1.94
C ASP A 227 4.83 28.19 2.95
N ALA A 228 3.59 27.99 2.51
CA ALA A 228 2.42 28.12 3.35
C ALA A 228 2.42 27.12 4.54
N VAL A 229 2.73 25.86 4.30
CA VAL A 229 2.90 24.85 5.37
C VAL A 229 3.96 25.29 6.36
N ARG A 230 5.13 25.74 5.88
CA ARG A 230 6.25 26.14 6.72
C ARG A 230 6.02 27.46 7.47
N ARG A 231 5.23 28.38 6.93
CA ARG A 231 4.81 29.58 7.66
C ARG A 231 3.90 29.24 8.83
N ALA A 232 2.96 28.31 8.66
CA ALA A 232 2.06 27.85 9.73
C ALA A 232 2.78 26.93 10.74
N LEU A 233 3.59 25.99 10.24
CA LEU A 233 4.30 24.97 11.03
C LEU A 233 5.76 24.86 10.55
N PRO A 234 6.70 25.63 11.12
CA PRO A 234 8.10 25.64 10.69
C PRO A 234 8.79 24.27 10.76
N THR A 235 8.32 23.38 11.61
CA THR A 235 8.85 22.02 11.84
C THR A 235 8.16 20.94 11.01
N ALA A 236 7.14 21.28 10.22
CA ALA A 236 6.37 20.32 9.40
C ALA A 236 7.29 19.47 8.50
N LYS A 237 6.96 18.20 8.36
CA LYS A 237 7.62 17.32 7.39
C LYS A 237 6.98 17.54 6.02
N VAL A 238 7.70 18.17 5.10
CA VAL A 238 7.19 18.51 3.76
C VAL A 238 7.93 17.76 2.67
N GLY A 239 7.25 17.39 1.60
CA GLY A 239 7.86 16.66 0.48
C GLY A 239 6.91 16.39 -0.68
N GLY A 240 7.30 15.49 -1.53
CA GLY A 240 6.58 15.08 -2.73
C GLY A 240 7.54 14.57 -3.81
N PRO A 241 7.14 14.56 -5.08
CA PRO A 241 5.84 15.03 -5.64
C PRO A 241 4.82 13.91 -5.84
N ASP A 242 5.12 12.66 -5.42
CA ASP A 242 4.32 11.47 -5.75
C ASP A 242 4.12 11.29 -7.27
N ALA A 243 5.23 11.38 -8.02
CA ALA A 243 5.22 11.21 -9.47
C ALA A 243 4.88 9.77 -9.87
N ALA A 244 4.05 9.58 -10.87
CA ALA A 244 3.77 8.30 -11.48
C ALA A 244 5.04 7.71 -12.10
N GLY A 245 5.39 6.47 -11.74
CA GLY A 245 6.58 5.80 -12.27
C GLY A 245 7.87 6.53 -11.93
N GLY A 246 8.28 6.54 -10.67
CA GLY A 246 9.36 7.34 -10.07
C GLY A 246 10.71 7.39 -10.77
N GLY A 247 11.01 6.51 -11.74
CA GLY A 247 12.25 6.53 -12.52
C GLY A 247 12.25 7.48 -13.72
N THR A 248 11.38 8.48 -13.78
CA THR A 248 11.22 9.35 -14.95
C THR A 248 12.11 10.59 -14.90
N LYS A 249 12.42 11.14 -16.09
CA LYS A 249 13.11 12.43 -16.23
C LYS A 249 12.35 13.54 -15.48
N TRP A 250 11.02 13.54 -15.54
CA TRP A 250 10.19 14.52 -14.85
C TRP A 250 10.45 14.53 -13.34
N PHE A 251 10.58 13.34 -12.74
CA PHE A 251 10.90 13.22 -11.31
C PHE A 251 12.29 13.80 -10.98
N ALA A 252 13.30 13.50 -11.80
CA ALA A 252 14.65 14.06 -11.65
C ALA A 252 14.66 15.60 -11.80
N ASP A 253 13.91 16.13 -12.79
CA ASP A 253 13.80 17.58 -13.01
C ASP A 253 13.11 18.28 -11.84
N PHE A 254 12.05 17.67 -11.28
CA PHE A 254 11.39 18.18 -10.08
C PHE A 254 12.34 18.23 -8.86
N LEU A 255 13.10 17.17 -8.61
CA LEU A 255 14.09 17.17 -7.53
C LEU A 255 15.19 18.21 -7.77
N THR A 256 15.59 18.42 -9.03
CA THR A 256 16.52 19.49 -9.41
C THR A 256 15.93 20.85 -9.09
N HIS A 257 14.66 21.11 -9.39
CA HIS A 257 13.97 22.34 -8.98
C HIS A 257 14.00 22.52 -7.46
N CYS A 258 13.65 21.49 -6.70
CA CYS A 258 13.65 21.57 -5.24
C CYS A 258 15.05 21.85 -4.64
N MET A 259 16.13 21.41 -5.27
CA MET A 259 17.49 21.59 -4.74
C MET A 259 18.20 22.82 -5.32
N GLN A 260 17.95 23.16 -6.58
CA GLN A 260 18.76 24.12 -7.34
C GLN A 260 17.93 25.20 -8.04
N GLY A 261 16.60 25.01 -8.15
CA GLY A 261 15.68 25.96 -8.79
C GLY A 261 15.42 27.18 -7.92
N THR A 262 14.95 28.25 -8.54
CA THR A 262 14.50 29.45 -7.82
C THR A 262 13.08 29.22 -7.30
N ASN A 263 12.90 29.30 -5.99
CA ASN A 263 11.61 29.21 -5.34
C ASN A 263 10.74 30.42 -5.71
N ALA A 264 9.54 30.15 -6.20
CA ALA A 264 8.64 31.18 -6.75
C ALA A 264 8.09 32.16 -5.71
N VAL A 265 8.10 31.80 -4.41
CA VAL A 265 7.61 32.68 -3.33
C VAL A 265 8.76 33.50 -2.75
N THR A 266 9.87 32.86 -2.45
CA THR A 266 10.97 33.48 -1.69
C THR A 266 12.04 34.11 -2.57
N GLY A 267 12.09 33.76 -3.86
CA GLY A 267 13.15 34.15 -4.80
C GLY A 267 14.52 33.53 -4.46
N LYS A 268 14.62 32.66 -3.47
CA LYS A 268 15.85 31.96 -3.06
C LYS A 268 15.99 30.64 -3.82
N ILE A 269 17.19 30.10 -3.80
CA ILE A 269 17.46 28.78 -4.36
C ILE A 269 16.91 27.70 -3.43
N GLY A 270 16.20 26.75 -4.01
CA GLY A 270 15.68 25.56 -3.37
C GLY A 270 14.31 25.72 -2.70
N THR A 271 13.61 24.61 -2.59
CA THR A 271 12.35 24.47 -1.85
C THR A 271 12.53 23.43 -0.74
N PRO A 272 12.10 23.70 0.50
CA PRO A 272 12.23 22.76 1.61
C PRO A 272 11.68 21.38 1.23
N THR A 273 12.49 20.35 1.44
CA THR A 273 12.16 18.96 1.12
C THR A 273 12.73 18.07 2.22
N ASP A 274 11.86 17.53 3.09
CA ASP A 274 12.27 16.66 4.20
C ASP A 274 12.16 15.18 3.84
N PHE A 275 11.32 14.85 2.86
CA PHE A 275 11.21 13.52 2.29
C PHE A 275 10.91 13.60 0.79
N THR A 276 11.23 12.53 0.08
CA THR A 276 10.86 12.36 -1.32
C THR A 276 9.77 11.32 -1.47
N ALA A 277 8.89 11.47 -2.47
CA ALA A 277 7.83 10.51 -2.72
C ALA A 277 7.62 10.30 -4.23
N PHE A 278 7.32 9.06 -4.60
CA PHE A 278 7.01 8.62 -5.96
C PHE A 278 6.12 7.39 -5.93
N HIS A 279 5.52 7.01 -7.07
CA HIS A 279 4.72 5.81 -7.21
C HIS A 279 5.47 4.70 -7.94
N ALA A 280 5.20 3.46 -7.55
CA ALA A 280 5.73 2.28 -8.21
C ALA A 280 4.64 1.22 -8.34
N LYS A 281 4.26 0.91 -9.57
CA LYS A 281 3.20 -0.03 -9.88
C LYS A 281 3.72 -1.23 -10.65
N GLY A 282 3.11 -2.39 -10.40
CA GLY A 282 3.19 -3.52 -11.32
C GLY A 282 2.43 -3.23 -12.62
N ASN A 283 2.40 -4.22 -13.49
CA ASN A 283 1.66 -4.12 -14.74
C ASN A 283 1.10 -5.50 -15.12
N PRO A 284 0.05 -5.97 -14.43
CA PRO A 284 -0.55 -7.26 -14.72
C PRO A 284 -1.17 -7.27 -16.12
N THR A 285 -1.06 -8.39 -16.79
CA THR A 285 -1.63 -8.66 -18.10
C THR A 285 -2.48 -9.91 -18.07
N PHE A 286 -3.36 -10.08 -19.04
CA PHE A 286 -4.13 -11.31 -19.21
C PHE A 286 -3.62 -12.04 -20.44
N VAL A 287 -3.07 -13.22 -20.26
CA VAL A 287 -2.44 -14.02 -21.32
C VAL A 287 -2.86 -15.48 -21.17
N ASP A 288 -3.19 -16.13 -22.27
CA ASP A 288 -3.51 -17.57 -22.32
C ASP A 288 -4.52 -18.01 -21.25
N GLY A 289 -5.52 -17.15 -20.96
CA GLY A 289 -6.61 -17.43 -20.04
C GLY A 289 -6.28 -17.27 -18.56
N HIS A 290 -5.14 -16.66 -18.19
CA HIS A 290 -4.76 -16.38 -16.81
C HIS A 290 -4.16 -14.99 -16.62
N VAL A 291 -4.09 -14.52 -15.38
CA VAL A 291 -3.39 -13.28 -15.03
C VAL A 291 -1.89 -13.58 -14.97
N ARG A 292 -1.11 -12.72 -15.61
CA ARG A 292 0.33 -12.63 -15.40
C ARG A 292 0.66 -11.33 -14.72
N MET A 293 1.19 -11.42 -13.50
CA MET A 293 1.62 -10.28 -12.71
C MET A 293 2.86 -9.62 -13.31
N GLY A 294 3.13 -8.39 -12.94
CA GLY A 294 4.26 -7.62 -13.45
C GLY A 294 5.15 -7.11 -12.32
N ILE A 295 5.63 -8.00 -11.43
CA ILE A 295 6.46 -7.60 -10.29
C ILE A 295 7.75 -6.90 -10.74
N ALA A 296 8.35 -7.35 -11.83
CA ALA A 296 9.54 -6.70 -12.40
C ALA A 296 9.31 -5.22 -12.73
N ASN A 297 8.12 -4.86 -13.21
CA ASN A 297 7.80 -3.47 -13.52
C ASN A 297 7.83 -2.60 -12.27
N GLN A 298 7.21 -3.06 -11.19
CA GLN A 298 7.22 -2.35 -9.91
C GLN A 298 8.64 -2.20 -9.35
N LEU A 299 9.41 -3.30 -9.33
CA LEU A 299 10.76 -3.30 -8.79
C LEU A 299 11.71 -2.40 -9.61
N ARG A 300 11.61 -2.38 -10.95
CA ARG A 300 12.39 -1.46 -11.81
C ARG A 300 12.04 0.01 -11.57
N ASN A 301 10.76 0.33 -11.36
CA ASN A 301 10.36 1.69 -11.01
C ASN A 301 11.01 2.14 -9.68
N ILE A 302 11.04 1.25 -8.68
CA ILE A 302 11.69 1.52 -7.39
C ILE A 302 13.21 1.64 -7.55
N ASP A 303 13.84 0.71 -8.25
CA ASP A 303 15.28 0.69 -8.51
C ASP A 303 15.74 1.98 -9.19
N SER A 304 15.03 2.41 -10.23
CA SER A 304 15.32 3.64 -10.96
C SER A 304 15.12 4.89 -10.10
N ALA A 305 14.03 4.96 -9.33
CA ALA A 305 13.75 6.11 -8.46
C ALA A 305 14.78 6.23 -7.33
N PHE A 306 15.14 5.12 -6.70
CA PHE A 306 16.18 5.10 -5.68
C PHE A 306 17.54 5.53 -6.24
N GLY A 307 17.86 5.12 -7.49
CA GLY A 307 19.06 5.57 -8.18
C GLY A 307 19.08 7.08 -8.44
N ILE A 308 17.94 7.66 -8.85
CA ILE A 308 17.79 9.12 -9.02
C ILE A 308 18.01 9.84 -7.69
N ILE A 309 17.31 9.42 -6.63
CA ILE A 309 17.40 10.07 -5.29
C ILE A 309 18.82 9.96 -4.74
N ALA A 310 19.48 8.79 -4.86
CA ALA A 310 20.86 8.58 -4.43
C ALA A 310 21.86 9.50 -5.15
N GLY A 311 21.51 10.01 -6.34
CA GLY A 311 22.29 11.00 -7.09
C GLY A 311 22.25 12.42 -6.51
N PHE A 312 21.34 12.72 -5.55
CA PHE A 312 21.25 14.00 -4.86
C PHE A 312 21.80 13.86 -3.43
N PRO A 313 23.00 14.37 -3.14
CA PRO A 313 23.63 14.24 -1.81
C PRO A 313 22.71 14.76 -0.68
N GLU A 314 21.92 15.81 -0.94
CA GLU A 314 21.02 16.45 0.02
C GLU A 314 19.77 15.60 0.35
N LEU A 315 19.44 14.65 -0.52
CA LEU A 315 18.22 13.84 -0.43
C LEU A 315 18.48 12.37 -0.08
N LYS A 316 19.70 11.87 -0.34
CA LYS A 316 20.04 10.44 -0.23
C LYS A 316 19.69 9.84 1.14
N ASP A 317 19.96 10.57 2.22
CA ASP A 317 19.74 10.11 3.59
C ASP A 317 18.37 10.53 4.16
N LYS A 318 17.61 11.35 3.40
CA LYS A 318 16.25 11.75 3.81
C LYS A 318 15.25 10.61 3.61
N PRO A 319 14.16 10.61 4.38
CA PRO A 319 13.10 9.62 4.21
C PRO A 319 12.56 9.56 2.79
N ILE A 320 12.33 8.35 2.30
CA ILE A 320 11.64 8.09 1.04
C ILE A 320 10.32 7.40 1.36
N VAL A 321 9.21 7.92 0.82
CA VAL A 321 7.92 7.26 0.86
C VAL A 321 7.52 6.89 -0.57
N ILE A 322 7.33 5.59 -0.84
CA ILE A 322 6.69 5.17 -2.08
C ILE A 322 5.21 5.41 -1.90
N GLY A 323 4.71 6.55 -2.44
CA GLY A 323 3.39 7.10 -2.13
C GLY A 323 2.20 6.29 -2.65
N GLU A 324 2.46 5.37 -3.60
CA GLU A 324 1.60 4.26 -3.98
C GLU A 324 2.47 3.09 -4.46
N SER A 325 2.28 1.91 -3.90
CA SER A 325 3.14 0.76 -4.11
C SER A 325 2.34 -0.54 -4.29
N ASP A 326 1.75 -0.73 -5.48
CA ASP A 326 0.74 -1.75 -5.73
C ASP A 326 1.03 -2.59 -6.98
N PRO A 327 0.34 -3.74 -7.13
CA PRO A 327 0.47 -4.57 -8.32
C PRO A 327 -0.03 -3.93 -9.61
N ASP A 328 -0.90 -2.92 -9.54
CA ASP A 328 -1.46 -2.21 -10.71
C ASP A 328 -1.74 -0.73 -10.40
N GLY A 329 -2.12 0.06 -11.41
CA GLY A 329 -2.29 1.51 -11.32
C GLY A 329 -3.71 2.02 -10.99
N CYS A 330 -4.74 1.15 -10.88
CA CYS A 330 -6.11 1.63 -10.71
C CYS A 330 -6.94 0.73 -9.79
N ALA A 331 -7.15 1.12 -8.53
CA ALA A 331 -7.89 0.32 -7.56
C ALA A 331 -9.35 0.07 -7.97
N ALA A 332 -10.01 1.05 -8.57
CA ALA A 332 -11.42 0.98 -8.99
C ALA A 332 -11.64 0.35 -10.38
N CYS A 333 -10.59 0.18 -11.20
CA CYS A 333 -10.73 -0.45 -12.50
C CYS A 333 -11.06 -1.94 -12.39
N GLN A 334 -11.73 -2.47 -13.41
CA GLN A 334 -12.05 -3.89 -13.53
C GLN A 334 -11.54 -4.42 -14.87
N GLY A 335 -11.36 -5.73 -14.96
CA GLY A 335 -10.89 -6.40 -16.18
C GLY A 335 -10.25 -7.75 -15.87
N PRO A 336 -10.10 -8.63 -16.87
CA PRO A 336 -9.58 -9.98 -16.66
C PRO A 336 -8.15 -9.99 -16.10
N GLN A 337 -7.31 -9.03 -16.44
CA GLN A 337 -5.95 -8.88 -15.92
C GLN A 337 -5.90 -8.53 -14.42
N LEU A 338 -7.03 -8.15 -13.84
CA LEU A 338 -7.18 -7.77 -12.43
C LEU A 338 -7.83 -8.86 -11.58
N GLY A 339 -8.04 -10.06 -12.12
CA GLY A 339 -8.68 -11.19 -11.45
C GLY A 339 -7.92 -11.74 -10.23
N TYR A 340 -6.67 -11.33 -10.01
CA TYR A 340 -5.82 -11.72 -8.89
C TYR A 340 -6.27 -11.15 -7.53
N ARG A 341 -7.09 -10.09 -7.51
CA ARG A 341 -7.25 -9.17 -6.36
C ARG A 341 -7.93 -9.76 -5.14
N ASN A 342 -8.90 -10.66 -5.31
CA ASN A 342 -9.63 -11.23 -4.18
C ASN A 342 -8.92 -12.43 -3.53
N GLY A 343 -8.00 -13.08 -4.24
CA GLY A 343 -7.37 -14.33 -3.84
C GLY A 343 -5.98 -14.20 -3.27
N THR A 344 -5.32 -15.35 -3.14
CA THR A 344 -4.00 -15.51 -2.54
C THR A 344 -2.85 -14.97 -3.40
N MET A 345 -3.07 -14.77 -4.71
CA MET A 345 -2.07 -14.15 -5.59
C MET A 345 -1.71 -12.74 -5.10
N TYR A 346 -2.68 -11.93 -4.70
CA TYR A 346 -2.40 -10.59 -4.17
C TYR A 346 -1.56 -10.66 -2.88
N SER A 347 -1.82 -11.64 -2.02
CA SER A 347 -1.06 -11.84 -0.77
C SER A 347 0.38 -12.22 -1.05
N SER A 348 0.63 -13.20 -1.90
CA SER A 348 1.99 -13.67 -2.22
C SER A 348 2.81 -12.61 -2.97
N TYR A 349 2.18 -11.87 -3.91
CA TYR A 349 2.79 -10.71 -4.55
C TYR A 349 3.21 -9.66 -3.52
N THR A 350 2.31 -9.31 -2.60
CA THR A 350 2.58 -8.29 -1.57
C THR A 350 3.74 -8.71 -0.68
N ALA A 351 3.77 -9.96 -0.19
CA ALA A 351 4.87 -10.47 0.62
C ALA A 351 6.21 -10.39 -0.13
N ALA A 352 6.27 -10.88 -1.38
CA ALA A 352 7.47 -10.84 -2.21
C ALA A 352 7.91 -9.40 -2.51
N ALA A 353 7.00 -8.54 -3.01
CA ALA A 353 7.32 -7.19 -3.40
C ALA A 353 7.80 -6.32 -2.23
N PHE A 354 7.18 -6.46 -1.04
CA PHE A 354 7.60 -5.72 0.15
C PHE A 354 8.98 -6.17 0.63
N ALA A 355 9.27 -7.48 0.64
CA ALA A 355 10.58 -7.98 1.02
C ALA A 355 11.69 -7.44 0.11
N ARG A 356 11.48 -7.39 -1.22
CA ARG A 356 12.47 -6.88 -2.18
C ARG A 356 12.74 -5.38 -2.06
N LYS A 357 11.83 -4.60 -1.44
CA LYS A 357 12.08 -3.18 -1.18
C LYS A 357 13.22 -2.96 -0.18
N TYR A 358 13.39 -3.85 0.81
CA TYR A 358 14.58 -3.81 1.69
C TYR A 358 15.87 -4.01 0.92
N ASP A 359 15.87 -4.93 -0.04
CA ASP A 359 17.05 -5.24 -0.84
C ASP A 359 17.40 -4.08 -1.79
N LEU A 360 16.38 -3.45 -2.41
CA LEU A 360 16.55 -2.27 -3.26
C LEU A 360 17.04 -1.06 -2.46
N ALA A 361 16.50 -0.82 -1.27
CA ALA A 361 16.97 0.28 -0.41
C ALA A 361 18.44 0.08 0.00
N ALA A 362 18.82 -1.15 0.33
CA ALA A 362 20.20 -1.51 0.65
C ALA A 362 21.13 -1.36 -0.58
N LYS A 363 20.68 -1.78 -1.78
CA LYS A 363 21.44 -1.64 -3.03
C LYS A 363 21.85 -0.19 -3.31
N HIS A 364 20.95 0.76 -3.10
CA HIS A 364 21.19 2.18 -3.35
C HIS A 364 21.71 2.95 -2.10
N GLY A 365 21.68 2.34 -0.93
CA GLY A 365 22.06 2.98 0.33
C GLY A 365 21.14 4.16 0.67
N VAL A 366 19.85 4.04 0.46
CA VAL A 366 18.83 5.08 0.68
C VAL A 366 17.94 4.76 1.88
N ASN A 367 17.25 5.78 2.39
CA ASN A 367 16.44 5.70 3.60
C ASN A 367 14.95 5.47 3.27
N LEU A 368 14.54 4.21 3.07
CA LEU A 368 13.14 3.86 2.86
C LEU A 368 12.35 3.97 4.17
N GLU A 369 11.44 4.91 4.24
CA GLU A 369 10.58 5.19 5.40
C GLU A 369 9.18 4.60 5.26
N GLY A 370 8.59 4.63 4.05
CA GLY A 370 7.23 4.17 3.82
C GLY A 370 7.00 3.61 2.42
N ALA A 371 6.04 2.69 2.33
CA ALA A 371 5.47 2.23 1.06
C ALA A 371 3.96 2.11 1.25
N VAL A 372 3.22 3.01 0.61
CA VAL A 372 1.77 3.12 0.77
C VAL A 372 1.10 2.01 -0.03
N THR A 373 0.32 1.19 0.64
CA THR A 373 -0.63 0.28 -0.01
C THR A 373 -1.87 1.07 -0.36
N TRP A 374 -2.07 1.29 -1.67
CA TRP A 374 -3.19 2.06 -2.20
C TRP A 374 -4.36 1.13 -2.48
N ALA A 375 -4.89 0.61 -1.39
CA ALA A 375 -6.05 -0.26 -1.36
C ALA A 375 -6.76 -0.04 -0.03
N PHE A 376 -8.02 0.36 -0.09
CA PHE A 376 -8.82 0.59 1.11
C PHE A 376 -10.09 -0.24 1.05
N GLU A 377 -11.23 0.36 0.75
CA GLU A 377 -12.47 -0.32 0.39
C GLU A 377 -13.41 0.62 -0.38
N PHE A 378 -14.42 0.04 -0.99
CA PHE A 378 -15.53 0.75 -1.62
C PHE A 378 -16.83 0.24 -1.00
N GLU A 379 -17.48 1.07 -0.16
CA GLU A 379 -18.78 0.73 0.43
C GLU A 379 -19.87 0.75 -0.66
N ASP A 380 -20.96 0.03 -0.44
CA ASP A 380 -22.09 -0.12 -1.38
C ASP A 380 -21.74 -0.80 -2.73
N GLN A 381 -20.61 -1.52 -2.77
CA GLN A 381 -20.25 -2.35 -3.91
C GLN A 381 -20.59 -3.84 -3.66
N PRO A 382 -20.82 -4.63 -4.71
CA PRO A 382 -21.01 -6.07 -4.54
C PRO A 382 -19.81 -6.71 -3.86
N LEU A 383 -20.06 -7.71 -3.01
CA LEU A 383 -19.01 -8.47 -2.35
C LEU A 383 -18.05 -9.08 -3.37
N PHE A 384 -16.76 -8.95 -3.09
CA PHE A 384 -15.68 -9.49 -3.91
C PHE A 384 -15.76 -9.11 -5.39
N ALA A 385 -16.21 -7.89 -5.69
CA ALA A 385 -16.40 -7.39 -7.05
C ALA A 385 -15.11 -7.27 -7.88
N GLY A 386 -13.94 -7.57 -7.30
CA GLY A 386 -12.65 -7.53 -7.99
C GLY A 386 -11.98 -6.14 -7.99
N PHE A 387 -12.39 -5.25 -7.13
CA PHE A 387 -11.64 -4.02 -6.83
C PHE A 387 -10.36 -4.34 -6.05
N ARG A 388 -9.34 -3.49 -6.17
CA ARG A 388 -8.14 -3.62 -5.33
C ARG A 388 -8.41 -2.96 -3.98
N VAL A 389 -8.80 -3.79 -3.02
CA VAL A 389 -9.21 -3.39 -1.67
C VAL A 389 -8.58 -4.30 -0.61
N LEU A 390 -8.58 -3.88 0.64
CA LEU A 390 -8.16 -4.68 1.79
C LEU A 390 -9.33 -5.40 2.45
N ALA A 391 -10.53 -4.85 2.31
CA ALA A 391 -11.79 -5.46 2.74
C ALA A 391 -12.87 -5.25 1.68
N SER A 392 -13.89 -6.08 1.66
CA SER A 392 -15.04 -6.02 0.77
C SER A 392 -16.31 -6.15 1.58
N GLY A 393 -17.10 -5.06 1.68
CA GLY A 393 -18.30 -5.00 2.52
C GLY A 393 -18.00 -5.34 3.98
N GLY A 394 -16.90 -4.84 4.51
CA GLY A 394 -16.45 -5.06 5.87
C GLY A 394 -15.84 -6.46 6.13
N ILE A 395 -15.66 -7.31 5.11
CA ILE A 395 -15.05 -8.64 5.20
C ILE A 395 -13.59 -8.53 4.72
N ASP A 396 -12.65 -8.96 5.55
CA ASP A 396 -11.22 -8.86 5.27
C ASP A 396 -10.79 -9.77 4.12
N LEU A 397 -9.98 -9.22 3.22
CA LEU A 397 -9.35 -9.98 2.14
C LEU A 397 -8.03 -10.63 2.60
N PRO A 398 -7.59 -11.73 1.96
CA PRO A 398 -6.35 -12.41 2.30
C PRO A 398 -5.12 -11.48 2.38
N VAL A 399 -5.06 -10.46 1.54
CA VAL A 399 -3.94 -9.50 1.50
C VAL A 399 -3.80 -8.70 2.80
N LEU A 400 -4.90 -8.37 3.50
CA LEU A 400 -4.81 -7.68 4.79
C LEU A 400 -4.05 -8.51 5.83
N ASN A 401 -4.16 -9.84 5.74
CA ASN A 401 -3.44 -10.74 6.64
C ASN A 401 -1.92 -10.74 6.43
N VAL A 402 -1.41 -10.34 5.25
CA VAL A 402 0.02 -10.13 5.05
C VAL A 402 0.52 -8.98 5.95
N PHE A 403 -0.23 -7.89 6.05
CA PHE A 403 0.11 -6.76 6.93
C PHE A 403 0.00 -7.14 8.41
N ARG A 404 -0.98 -7.99 8.78
CA ARG A 404 -1.03 -8.59 10.13
C ARG A 404 0.19 -9.46 10.42
N MET A 405 0.68 -10.22 9.43
CA MET A 405 1.94 -10.98 9.55
C MET A 405 3.14 -10.05 9.71
N PHE A 406 3.26 -8.99 8.91
CA PHE A 406 4.32 -7.99 9.07
C PHE A 406 4.31 -7.36 10.48
N GLY A 407 3.14 -7.02 11.02
CA GLY A 407 2.99 -6.46 12.36
C GLY A 407 3.41 -7.41 13.49
N LYS A 408 3.50 -8.72 13.20
CA LYS A 408 3.96 -9.73 14.14
C LYS A 408 5.45 -10.04 14.04
N MET A 409 6.17 -9.46 13.09
CA MET A 409 7.60 -9.71 12.93
C MET A 409 8.43 -9.04 14.03
N GLY A 410 9.63 -9.58 14.26
CA GLY A 410 10.63 -9.00 15.16
C GLY A 410 11.18 -7.67 14.63
N LYS A 411 11.95 -6.98 15.46
CA LYS A 411 12.45 -5.61 15.17
C LYS A 411 13.79 -5.58 14.46
N GLU A 412 14.61 -6.63 14.61
CA GLU A 412 15.95 -6.71 14.03
C GLU A 412 15.97 -7.71 12.89
N ARG A 413 16.22 -7.24 11.67
CA ARG A 413 16.37 -8.09 10.48
C ARG A 413 17.63 -8.94 10.61
N VAL A 414 17.50 -10.24 10.33
CA VAL A 414 18.62 -11.19 10.30
C VAL A 414 18.75 -11.82 8.94
N ALA A 415 19.95 -12.37 8.66
CA ALA A 415 20.22 -12.99 7.37
C ALA A 415 19.34 -14.22 7.15
N ALA A 416 18.69 -14.26 5.99
CA ALA A 416 17.96 -15.41 5.48
C ALA A 416 18.36 -15.66 4.03
N LYS A 417 18.63 -16.92 3.68
CA LYS A 417 18.97 -17.32 2.31
C LYS A 417 18.13 -18.52 1.91
N SER A 418 17.55 -18.49 0.74
CA SER A 418 16.71 -19.56 0.21
C SER A 418 17.31 -20.17 -1.05
N SER A 419 17.24 -21.49 -1.18
CA SER A 419 17.58 -22.18 -2.43
C SER A 419 16.52 -21.95 -3.54
N GLY A 420 15.34 -21.43 -3.17
CA GLY A 420 14.26 -21.05 -4.09
C GLY A 420 14.21 -19.56 -4.42
N ASP A 421 15.25 -18.78 -4.04
CA ASP A 421 15.36 -17.36 -4.36
C ASP A 421 15.94 -17.15 -5.76
N PRO A 422 15.20 -16.55 -6.71
CA PRO A 422 15.72 -16.24 -8.04
C PRO A 422 16.78 -15.14 -8.03
N GLY A 423 16.86 -14.37 -6.95
CA GLY A 423 17.72 -13.20 -6.81
C GLY A 423 17.16 -11.93 -7.42
N LEU A 424 17.49 -10.77 -6.80
CA LEU A 424 16.94 -9.46 -7.16
C LEU A 424 17.18 -9.10 -8.63
N GLU A 425 18.40 -9.31 -9.15
CA GLU A 425 18.75 -8.92 -10.53
C GLU A 425 17.97 -9.74 -11.57
N ALA A 426 17.75 -11.03 -11.33
CA ALA A 426 16.92 -11.86 -12.21
C ALA A 426 15.45 -11.38 -12.17
N MET A 427 14.93 -11.03 -11.00
CA MET A 427 13.58 -10.50 -10.86
C MET A 427 13.40 -9.15 -11.56
N LEU A 428 14.39 -8.26 -11.44
CA LEU A 428 14.40 -6.98 -12.15
C LEU A 428 14.38 -7.16 -13.66
N LYS A 429 15.12 -8.14 -14.18
CA LYS A 429 15.23 -8.40 -15.61
C LYS A 429 14.00 -9.13 -16.16
N ASP A 430 13.66 -10.26 -15.60
CA ASP A 430 12.75 -11.25 -16.20
C ASP A 430 11.43 -11.45 -15.44
N GLY A 431 11.29 -10.88 -14.24
CA GLY A 431 10.19 -11.21 -13.31
C GLY A 431 10.36 -12.59 -12.69
N VAL A 432 9.26 -13.18 -12.23
CA VAL A 432 9.24 -14.50 -11.60
C VAL A 432 8.44 -15.45 -12.48
N ARG A 433 9.08 -15.96 -13.55
CA ARG A 433 8.41 -16.75 -14.61
C ARG A 433 9.00 -18.13 -14.85
N ALA A 434 10.33 -18.26 -14.81
CA ALA A 434 11.00 -19.54 -15.09
C ALA A 434 10.85 -20.55 -13.96
N ALA A 435 10.91 -20.07 -12.71
CA ALA A 435 10.69 -20.81 -11.48
C ALA A 435 10.03 -19.89 -10.46
N PRO A 436 9.32 -20.43 -9.47
CA PRO A 436 8.73 -19.62 -8.40
C PRO A 436 9.81 -18.98 -7.51
N ASP A 437 9.50 -17.84 -6.93
CA ASP A 437 10.22 -17.24 -5.82
C ASP A 437 9.67 -17.82 -4.50
N VAL A 438 10.42 -18.74 -3.91
CA VAL A 438 10.15 -19.27 -2.57
C VAL A 438 11.24 -18.77 -1.65
N SER A 439 11.00 -17.66 -1.00
CA SER A 439 12.01 -16.93 -0.22
C SER A 439 11.47 -16.52 1.15
N ALA A 440 12.32 -15.91 1.97
CA ALA A 440 11.98 -15.55 3.33
C ALA A 440 12.53 -14.17 3.73
N LEU A 441 11.79 -13.52 4.64
CA LEU A 441 12.23 -12.38 5.43
C LEU A 441 12.27 -12.84 6.90
N ALA A 442 13.43 -12.71 7.57
CA ALA A 442 13.59 -13.12 8.94
C ALA A 442 13.95 -11.95 9.85
N ALA A 443 13.41 -11.97 11.07
CA ALA A 443 13.71 -10.98 12.09
C ALA A 443 13.72 -11.61 13.49
N ARG A 444 14.45 -10.99 14.41
CA ARG A 444 14.53 -11.43 15.80
C ARG A 444 14.20 -10.32 16.80
N ASP A 445 13.82 -10.73 17.98
CA ASP A 445 13.89 -9.98 19.23
C ASP A 445 14.75 -10.78 20.23
N THR A 446 14.83 -10.37 21.49
CA THR A 446 15.69 -11.01 22.51
C THR A 446 15.40 -12.51 22.70
N ASN A 447 14.11 -12.90 22.68
CA ASN A 447 13.67 -14.26 22.94
C ASN A 447 12.73 -14.81 21.85
N ARG A 448 12.89 -14.32 20.63
CA ARG A 448 11.93 -14.61 19.56
C ARG A 448 12.62 -14.55 18.20
N LEU A 449 12.28 -15.50 17.32
CA LEU A 449 12.57 -15.48 15.89
C LEU A 449 11.26 -15.49 15.11
N THR A 450 11.17 -14.66 14.09
CA THR A 450 10.06 -14.65 13.14
C THR A 450 10.59 -14.84 11.73
N VAL A 451 9.93 -15.72 10.96
CA VAL A 451 10.30 -16.00 9.57
C VAL A 451 9.04 -15.95 8.70
N LEU A 452 8.92 -14.91 7.88
CA LEU A 452 7.89 -14.81 6.85
C LEU A 452 8.40 -15.51 5.59
N VAL A 453 7.63 -16.45 5.05
CA VAL A 453 7.96 -17.24 3.85
C VAL A 453 6.82 -17.08 2.84
N TRP A 454 7.15 -16.86 1.57
CA TRP A 454 6.18 -16.79 0.47
C TRP A 454 6.54 -17.76 -0.65
N HIS A 455 5.51 -18.13 -1.42
CA HIS A 455 5.64 -18.92 -2.63
C HIS A 455 4.95 -18.15 -3.76
N TYR A 456 5.71 -17.32 -4.47
CA TYR A 456 5.22 -16.41 -5.49
C TYR A 456 5.65 -16.85 -6.90
N HIS A 457 4.80 -16.58 -7.90
CA HIS A 457 5.09 -16.68 -9.32
C HIS A 457 4.25 -15.64 -10.07
N ASP A 458 4.77 -15.08 -11.16
CA ASP A 458 4.02 -14.07 -11.93
C ASP A 458 2.72 -14.63 -12.55
N ASP A 459 2.70 -15.90 -12.97
CA ASP A 459 1.50 -16.50 -13.55
C ASP A 459 0.56 -17.03 -12.46
N ASP A 460 -0.71 -16.58 -12.51
CA ASP A 460 -1.79 -17.03 -11.63
C ASP A 460 -2.33 -18.38 -12.10
N LEU A 461 -1.51 -19.40 -11.93
CA LEU A 461 -1.79 -20.79 -12.25
C LEU A 461 -1.49 -21.68 -11.05
N SER A 462 -2.21 -22.79 -10.97
CA SER A 462 -1.86 -23.85 -10.01
C SER A 462 -0.47 -24.42 -10.33
N GLY A 463 0.24 -24.87 -9.30
CA GLY A 463 1.57 -25.44 -9.43
C GLY A 463 1.93 -26.33 -8.25
N PRO A 464 3.08 -27.03 -8.28
CA PRO A 464 3.51 -27.90 -7.20
C PRO A 464 3.76 -27.12 -5.91
N ASN A 465 3.54 -27.74 -4.77
CA ASN A 465 3.90 -27.20 -3.47
C ASN A 465 5.42 -27.16 -3.30
N ALA A 466 5.92 -26.19 -2.53
CA ALA A 466 7.28 -26.22 -2.04
C ALA A 466 7.36 -27.05 -0.74
N ALA A 467 8.24 -28.05 -0.70
CA ALA A 467 8.63 -28.72 0.54
C ALA A 467 9.72 -27.89 1.21
N VAL A 468 9.32 -27.01 2.13
CA VAL A 468 10.20 -26.03 2.77
C VAL A 468 10.84 -26.62 4.01
N SER A 469 12.17 -26.50 4.12
CA SER A 469 12.94 -26.77 5.33
C SER A 469 13.66 -25.51 5.78
N ILE A 470 13.22 -24.92 6.90
CA ILE A 470 13.92 -23.79 7.54
C ILE A 470 14.96 -24.34 8.51
N GLN A 471 16.20 -23.92 8.33
CA GLN A 471 17.34 -24.23 9.19
C GLN A 471 17.83 -22.94 9.84
N ALA A 472 17.40 -22.68 11.07
CA ALA A 472 17.82 -21.50 11.83
C ALA A 472 18.94 -21.84 12.80
N ALA A 473 19.96 -20.98 12.86
CA ALA A 473 21.11 -21.08 13.74
C ALA A 473 21.32 -19.78 14.54
N GLY A 474 22.03 -19.85 15.66
CA GLY A 474 22.31 -18.69 16.51
C GLY A 474 21.23 -18.46 17.58
N VAL A 475 20.40 -19.46 17.89
CA VAL A 475 19.54 -19.43 19.07
C VAL A 475 20.43 -19.41 20.32
N PRO A 476 20.12 -18.58 21.35
CA PRO A 476 20.99 -18.41 22.51
C PRO A 476 21.34 -19.74 23.21
N ALA A 477 22.58 -19.83 23.71
CA ALA A 477 23.04 -21.01 24.47
C ALA A 477 22.13 -21.24 25.69
N GLY A 478 21.83 -22.52 25.95
CA GLY A 478 20.96 -22.94 27.05
C GLY A 478 19.46 -23.02 26.67
N VAL A 479 19.04 -22.50 25.54
CA VAL A 479 17.70 -22.74 25.01
C VAL A 479 17.66 -24.14 24.39
N THR A 480 16.81 -25.00 24.94
CA THR A 480 16.66 -26.40 24.46
C THR A 480 15.32 -26.65 23.76
N SER A 481 14.37 -25.72 23.94
CA SER A 481 13.06 -25.76 23.27
C SER A 481 12.49 -24.37 23.03
N ALA A 482 11.62 -24.27 22.03
CA ALA A 482 10.86 -23.06 21.69
C ALA A 482 9.41 -23.43 21.39
N ASN A 483 8.50 -22.49 21.61
CA ASN A 483 7.11 -22.59 21.15
C ASN A 483 7.02 -22.10 19.72
N LEU A 484 6.29 -22.80 18.87
CA LEU A 484 6.01 -22.42 17.48
C LEU A 484 4.55 -22.02 17.34
N THR A 485 4.32 -20.84 16.78
CA THR A 485 3.04 -20.46 16.17
C THR A 485 3.26 -20.28 14.67
N HIS A 486 2.53 -21.03 13.84
CA HIS A 486 2.61 -20.99 12.40
C HIS A 486 1.32 -20.41 11.81
N TYR A 487 1.35 -19.17 11.36
CA TYR A 487 0.25 -18.54 10.64
C TYR A 487 0.32 -18.84 9.15
N ARG A 488 -0.85 -18.92 8.50
CA ARG A 488 -0.93 -19.28 7.08
C ARG A 488 -1.97 -18.43 6.34
N ILE A 489 -1.61 -18.04 5.11
CA ILE A 489 -2.54 -17.59 4.08
C ILE A 489 -2.43 -18.56 2.91
N ASP A 490 -3.51 -19.23 2.55
CA ASP A 490 -3.64 -20.08 1.37
C ASP A 490 -5.13 -20.24 0.98
N GLU A 491 -5.45 -21.19 0.12
CA GLU A 491 -6.84 -21.43 -0.31
C GLU A 491 -7.81 -21.77 0.85
N THR A 492 -7.31 -22.27 1.98
CA THR A 492 -8.13 -22.75 3.11
C THR A 492 -7.91 -21.98 4.41
N HIS A 493 -6.89 -21.13 4.48
CA HIS A 493 -6.55 -20.40 5.69
C HIS A 493 -6.51 -18.89 5.44
N SER A 494 -7.10 -18.11 6.34
CA SER A 494 -7.11 -16.64 6.32
C SER A 494 -7.66 -16.08 4.99
N ASN A 495 -8.74 -16.68 4.46
CA ASN A 495 -9.21 -16.46 3.09
C ASN A 495 -10.75 -16.48 3.00
N ALA A 496 -11.37 -15.34 3.25
CA ALA A 496 -12.82 -15.17 3.14
C ALA A 496 -13.34 -15.36 1.71
N PHE A 497 -12.53 -15.04 0.69
CA PHE A 497 -12.96 -15.18 -0.71
C PHE A 497 -13.19 -16.64 -1.09
N THR A 498 -12.30 -17.54 -0.68
CA THR A 498 -12.53 -18.98 -0.91
C THR A 498 -13.73 -19.50 -0.09
N ALA A 499 -13.88 -19.04 1.15
CA ALA A 499 -15.05 -19.38 1.96
C ALA A 499 -16.36 -18.93 1.28
N TRP A 500 -16.39 -17.72 0.73
CA TRP A 500 -17.53 -17.19 -0.03
C TRP A 500 -17.84 -18.03 -1.28
N LYS A 501 -16.81 -18.43 -2.04
CA LYS A 501 -16.98 -19.32 -3.19
C LYS A 501 -17.59 -20.68 -2.78
N ASN A 502 -17.14 -21.22 -1.65
CA ASN A 502 -17.65 -22.48 -1.12
C ASN A 502 -19.10 -22.42 -0.60
N MET A 503 -19.64 -21.20 -0.43
CA MET A 503 -21.04 -20.92 -0.11
C MET A 503 -21.88 -20.62 -1.37
N ASP A 504 -21.44 -21.02 -2.56
CA ASP A 504 -22.05 -20.70 -3.85
C ASP A 504 -22.13 -19.19 -4.17
N SER A 505 -21.18 -18.42 -3.65
CA SER A 505 -21.00 -17.00 -3.93
C SER A 505 -22.26 -16.14 -3.73
N PRO A 506 -22.89 -16.16 -2.54
CA PRO A 506 -24.14 -15.43 -2.30
C PRO A 506 -23.91 -13.92 -2.50
N PRO A 507 -24.71 -13.25 -3.35
CA PRO A 507 -24.58 -11.80 -3.55
C PRO A 507 -24.96 -10.99 -2.30
N VAL A 508 -25.86 -11.54 -1.48
CA VAL A 508 -26.27 -11.02 -0.17
C VAL A 508 -26.20 -12.18 0.83
N PRO A 509 -25.11 -12.33 1.57
CA PRO A 509 -25.00 -13.36 2.60
C PRO A 509 -26.07 -13.19 3.69
N THR A 510 -26.56 -14.31 4.26
CA THR A 510 -27.30 -14.28 5.52
C THR A 510 -26.38 -13.83 6.66
N ASP A 511 -26.95 -13.44 7.81
CA ASP A 511 -26.16 -13.05 8.99
C ASP A 511 -25.18 -14.17 9.42
N ASP A 512 -25.59 -15.44 9.30
CA ASP A 512 -24.74 -16.59 9.63
C ASP A 512 -23.60 -16.76 8.62
N GLN A 513 -23.88 -16.61 7.35
CA GLN A 513 -22.84 -16.63 6.30
C GLN A 513 -21.88 -15.46 6.43
N TYR A 514 -22.39 -14.26 6.74
CA TYR A 514 -21.56 -13.08 6.93
C TYR A 514 -20.58 -13.28 8.10
N ARG A 515 -21.04 -13.79 9.24
CA ARG A 515 -20.16 -14.11 10.39
C ARG A 515 -19.09 -15.15 10.04
N GLN A 516 -19.45 -16.19 9.28
CA GLN A 516 -18.47 -17.18 8.81
C GLN A 516 -17.43 -16.56 7.87
N LEU A 517 -17.84 -15.62 7.01
CA LEU A 517 -16.91 -14.89 6.14
C LEU A 517 -15.99 -13.95 6.93
N GLU A 518 -16.50 -13.24 7.94
CA GLU A 518 -15.69 -12.43 8.84
C GLU A 518 -14.63 -13.30 9.56
N GLU A 519 -15.03 -14.46 10.08
CA GLU A 519 -14.11 -15.40 10.73
C GLU A 519 -13.06 -15.94 9.75
N ALA A 520 -13.46 -16.37 8.56
CA ALA A 520 -12.56 -16.87 7.52
C ALA A 520 -11.56 -15.80 7.01
N GLY A 521 -11.92 -14.51 7.10
CA GLY A 521 -11.05 -13.38 6.75
C GLY A 521 -9.95 -13.09 7.79
N GLN A 522 -10.06 -13.61 9.01
CA GLN A 522 -9.08 -13.36 10.06
C GLN A 522 -7.79 -14.16 9.85
N LEU A 523 -6.67 -13.63 10.37
CA LEU A 523 -5.39 -14.35 10.34
C LEU A 523 -5.45 -15.57 11.25
N THR A 524 -5.33 -16.77 10.66
CA THR A 524 -5.46 -18.04 11.34
C THR A 524 -4.13 -18.81 11.42
N HIS A 525 -4.05 -19.73 12.39
CA HIS A 525 -2.94 -20.63 12.54
C HIS A 525 -3.12 -21.85 11.62
N LEU A 526 -2.05 -22.27 10.95
CA LEU A 526 -1.96 -23.59 10.36
C LEU A 526 -1.72 -24.64 11.46
N GLU A 527 -0.80 -24.30 12.40
CA GLU A 527 -0.46 -25.15 13.55
C GLU A 527 0.14 -24.33 14.70
N SER A 528 0.12 -24.93 15.89
CA SER A 528 0.87 -24.48 17.05
C SER A 528 1.52 -25.68 17.73
N ARG A 529 2.79 -25.53 18.14
CA ARG A 529 3.55 -26.58 18.84
C ARG A 529 4.18 -25.98 20.08
N ASP A 530 3.88 -26.55 21.25
CA ASP A 530 4.36 -26.05 22.55
C ASP A 530 5.85 -26.36 22.81
N SER A 531 6.45 -27.26 22.03
CA SER A 531 7.85 -27.62 22.17
C SER A 531 8.46 -28.07 20.85
N VAL A 532 9.22 -27.17 20.24
CA VAL A 532 10.13 -27.48 19.14
C VAL A 532 11.54 -27.62 19.72
N VAL A 533 12.22 -28.72 19.39
CA VAL A 533 13.56 -29.00 19.92
C VAL A 533 14.57 -28.01 19.34
N VAL A 534 15.36 -27.40 20.22
CA VAL A 534 16.55 -26.61 19.87
C VAL A 534 17.79 -27.43 20.30
N LYS A 535 18.65 -27.76 19.35
CA LYS A 535 19.87 -28.52 19.60
C LYS A 535 21.07 -27.72 19.13
N ASP A 536 22.04 -27.53 20.04
CA ASP A 536 23.28 -26.80 19.74
C ASP A 536 23.05 -25.43 19.10
N GLY A 537 22.03 -24.68 19.59
CA GLY A 537 21.63 -23.37 19.08
C GLY A 537 20.98 -23.40 17.69
N LYS A 538 20.49 -24.56 17.25
CA LYS A 538 19.87 -24.77 15.94
C LYS A 538 18.44 -25.30 16.08
N VAL A 539 17.58 -24.92 15.15
CA VAL A 539 16.22 -25.42 14.99
C VAL A 539 15.92 -25.70 13.53
N THR A 540 15.22 -26.81 13.25
CA THR A 540 14.73 -27.14 11.90
C THR A 540 13.22 -27.22 11.92
N LEU A 541 12.58 -26.59 10.92
CA LEU A 541 11.14 -26.57 10.74
C LEU A 541 10.80 -26.96 9.30
N ASP A 542 10.05 -28.02 9.14
CA ASP A 542 9.64 -28.57 7.86
C ASP A 542 8.13 -28.42 7.67
N PHE A 543 7.72 -27.92 6.50
CA PHE A 543 6.31 -27.77 6.13
C PHE A 543 6.12 -27.70 4.62
N SER A 544 4.88 -27.95 4.16
CA SER A 544 4.48 -27.77 2.78
C SER A 544 3.91 -26.36 2.59
N LEU A 545 4.38 -25.64 1.56
CA LEU A 545 3.88 -24.31 1.20
C LEU A 545 3.25 -24.35 -0.20
N PRO A 546 1.93 -24.26 -0.31
CA PRO A 546 1.29 -24.26 -1.61
C PRO A 546 1.67 -23.00 -2.41
N ARG A 547 1.53 -23.10 -3.73
CA ARG A 547 1.72 -21.94 -4.62
C ARG A 547 0.79 -20.81 -4.21
N GLN A 548 1.27 -19.57 -4.24
CA GLN A 548 0.63 -18.36 -3.72
C GLN A 548 0.43 -18.35 -2.19
N GLY A 549 0.90 -19.37 -1.48
CA GLY A 549 0.84 -19.42 -0.02
C GLY A 549 1.82 -18.43 0.63
N VAL A 550 1.43 -17.91 1.79
CA VAL A 550 2.29 -17.11 2.68
C VAL A 550 2.23 -17.70 4.08
N SER A 551 3.38 -17.89 4.70
CA SER A 551 3.52 -18.40 6.06
C SER A 551 4.29 -17.43 6.94
N LEU A 552 3.86 -17.25 8.17
CA LEU A 552 4.67 -16.62 9.21
C LEU A 552 4.89 -17.62 10.34
N LEU A 553 6.15 -17.98 10.57
CA LEU A 553 6.57 -18.81 11.69
C LEU A 553 7.11 -17.92 12.81
N VAL A 554 6.53 -18.04 13.99
CA VAL A 554 6.92 -17.32 15.20
C VAL A 554 7.44 -18.35 16.19
N LEU A 555 8.73 -18.31 16.48
CA LEU A 555 9.37 -19.13 17.53
C LEU A 555 9.65 -18.24 18.73
N GLU A 556 9.21 -18.69 19.89
CA GLU A 556 9.42 -18.00 21.16
C GLU A 556 10.03 -18.96 22.18
N TRP A 557 11.05 -18.51 22.88
CA TRP A 557 11.70 -19.26 23.95
C TRP A 557 11.74 -18.47 25.24
N LYS A 558 11.85 -19.18 26.35
CA LYS A 558 11.97 -18.51 27.66
C LYS A 558 13.34 -17.83 27.73
N PRO A 559 13.42 -16.60 28.24
CA PRO A 559 14.70 -15.97 28.55
C PRO A 559 15.49 -16.89 29.48
N ASN A 560 16.80 -17.04 29.24
CA ASN A 560 17.67 -17.64 30.23
C ASN A 560 17.66 -16.75 31.48
N GLY A 561 17.24 -17.28 32.62
CA GLY A 561 17.19 -16.59 33.91
C GLY A 561 18.57 -16.12 34.39
#